data_fe37d54fae325a6483676182c44b92eb
#
_entry.id   fe37d54fae325a6483676182c44b92eb
#
_cell.length_a   1.000
_cell.length_b   1.000
_cell.length_c   1.000
_cell.angle_alpha   90.00
_cell.angle_beta   90.00
_cell.angle_gamma   90.00
#
_symmetry.space_group_name_H-M   'P 1'
#
loop_
_entity.id
_entity.type
_entity.pdbx_description
1 polymer ?
#
loop_
_entity_poly.entity_id
_entity_poly.type
_entity_poly.pdbx_seq_one_letter_code
_entity_poly.pdbx_strand_id
1 'polypeptide(L)'
;MFTLNEDLIMELEWKDGFELKVKIENGVTIISANREGMLSLAAQLSALANAENGEHIHYDAYNSLETGSTELIIERIGEKT
;
A
#
# COMPACT_ATOMS: atom_id res chain seq x y z
N MET A 1 5.34 17.47 -14.07
CA MET A 1 5.28 16.97 -14.00
C MET A 1 5.16 16.75 -13.82
N PHE A 2 5.02 16.57 -13.51
CA PHE A 2 4.87 15.98 -13.30
C PHE A 2 4.52 15.67 -12.84
N THR A 3 4.07 15.50 -12.77
CA THR A 3 3.83 15.15 -12.29
C THR A 3 3.76 14.64 -12.12
N LEU A 4 3.71 14.32 -12.10
CA LEU A 4 3.71 13.60 -11.99
C LEU A 4 3.71 12.88 -11.68
N ASN A 5 3.30 12.71 -11.81
CA ASN A 5 3.36 11.99 -11.37
C ASN A 5 4.01 11.10 -10.65
N GLU A 6 3.82 11.27 -10.00
CA GLU A 6 4.69 10.60 -9.12
C GLU A 6 4.21 9.25 -8.85
N ASP A 7 2.94 9.11 -8.91
CA ASP A 7 2.33 7.81 -8.89
C ASP A 7 2.94 6.93 -9.92
N LEU A 8 3.38 7.54 -10.97
CA LEU A 8 3.95 6.79 -12.05
C LEU A 8 5.27 6.20 -11.68
N ILE A 9 5.89 6.74 -10.64
CA ILE A 9 7.20 6.29 -10.25
C ILE A 9 7.13 5.09 -9.36
N MET A 10 6.06 5.01 -8.57
CA MET A 10 5.95 3.93 -7.61
C MET A 10 5.04 2.85 -8.15
N GLU A 11 5.59 2.00 -8.99
CA GLU A 11 4.85 0.86 -9.49
C GLU A 11 4.73 -0.19 -8.42
N LEU A 12 3.53 -0.71 -8.25
CA LEU A 12 3.30 -1.75 -7.27
C LEU A 12 3.50 -3.11 -7.92
N GLU A 13 4.35 -3.91 -7.32
CA GLU A 13 4.59 -5.26 -7.79
C GLU A 13 3.98 -6.23 -6.80
N TRP A 14 3.34 -7.24 -7.31
CA TRP A 14 2.66 -8.23 -6.50
C TRP A 14 3.17 -9.61 -6.86
N LYS A 15 3.48 -10.40 -5.84
CA LYS A 15 3.88 -11.78 -6.07
C LYS A 15 2.65 -12.59 -6.48
N ASP A 16 2.87 -13.56 -7.35
CA ASP A 16 1.78 -14.41 -7.82
C ASP A 16 1.09 -15.05 -6.64
N GLY A 17 -0.24 -15.06 -6.69
CA GLY A 17 -1.02 -15.68 -5.65
C GLY A 17 -1.22 -14.86 -4.40
N PHE A 18 -0.82 -13.60 -4.44
CA PHE A 18 -0.96 -12.76 -3.25
C PHE A 18 -2.44 -12.56 -2.90
N GLU A 19 -2.69 -12.44 -1.60
CA GLU A 19 -4.00 -12.07 -1.09
C GLU A 19 -3.81 -10.99 -0.05
N LEU A 20 -4.67 -9.98 -0.10
CA LEU A 20 -4.58 -8.85 0.80
C LEU A 20 -5.98 -8.34 1.06
N LYS A 21 -6.32 -8.20 2.33
CA LYS A 21 -7.64 -7.73 2.73
C LYS A 21 -7.47 -6.71 3.85
N VAL A 22 -8.30 -5.68 3.84
CA VAL A 22 -8.30 -4.66 4.88
C VAL A 22 -9.73 -4.52 5.37
N LYS A 23 -9.89 -4.52 6.69
CA LYS A 23 -11.21 -4.31 7.28
C LYS A 23 -11.08 -3.59 8.60
N ILE A 24 -12.18 -3.03 9.05
CA ILE A 24 -12.23 -2.35 10.34
C ILE A 24 -13.26 -3.07 11.19
N GLU A 25 -12.86 -3.50 12.39
CA GLU A 25 -13.75 -4.17 13.32
C GLU A 25 -13.59 -3.52 14.68
N ASN A 26 -14.69 -3.04 15.24
CA ASN A 26 -14.69 -2.44 16.57
C ASN A 26 -13.62 -1.37 16.69
N GLY A 27 -13.48 -0.57 15.64
CA GLY A 27 -12.50 0.52 15.65
C GLY A 27 -11.07 0.08 15.40
N VAL A 28 -10.85 -1.19 15.12
CA VAL A 28 -9.50 -1.71 14.86
C VAL A 28 -9.35 -1.99 13.38
N THR A 29 -8.27 -1.48 12.79
CA THR A 29 -7.96 -1.76 11.39
C THR A 29 -7.16 -3.06 11.33
N ILE A 30 -7.66 -4.01 10.54
CA ILE A 30 -7.02 -5.31 10.41
C ILE A 30 -6.60 -5.50 8.97
N ILE A 31 -5.32 -5.76 8.77
CA ILE A 31 -4.77 -6.06 7.46
C ILE A 31 -4.40 -7.53 7.45
N SER A 32 -5.07 -8.30 6.60
CA SER A 32 -4.85 -9.74 6.51
C SER A 32 -4.24 -10.05 5.15
N ALA A 33 -3.18 -10.83 5.15
CA ALA A 33 -2.51 -11.17 3.91
C ALA A 33 -1.87 -12.54 4.04
N ASN A 34 -1.79 -13.24 2.90
CA ASN A 34 -1.02 -14.48 2.92
C ASN A 34 0.46 -14.13 2.77
N ARG A 35 1.30 -15.17 2.68
CA ARG A 35 2.75 -14.95 2.64
C ARG A 35 3.12 -14.05 1.46
N GLU A 36 2.56 -14.33 0.29
CA GLU A 36 2.87 -13.56 -0.92
C GLU A 36 2.41 -12.11 -0.78
N GLY A 37 1.25 -11.91 -0.14
CA GLY A 37 0.76 -10.57 0.12
C GLY A 37 1.65 -9.82 1.08
N MET A 38 2.11 -10.50 2.13
CA MET A 38 3.00 -9.87 3.11
C MET A 38 4.32 -9.46 2.49
N LEU A 39 4.89 -10.35 1.67
CA LEU A 39 6.18 -10.05 1.04
C LEU A 39 6.03 -8.91 0.04
N SER A 40 4.93 -8.88 -0.68
CA SER A 40 4.68 -7.79 -1.62
C SER A 40 4.55 -6.47 -0.88
N LEU A 41 3.81 -6.47 0.22
CA LEU A 41 3.65 -5.27 1.03
C LEU A 41 4.98 -4.81 1.60
N ALA A 42 5.80 -5.74 2.06
CA ALA A 42 7.10 -5.39 2.62
C ALA A 42 7.97 -4.68 1.60
N ALA A 43 7.98 -5.18 0.37
CA ALA A 43 8.76 -4.56 -0.69
C ALA A 43 8.23 -3.17 -1.02
N GLN A 44 6.92 -3.04 -1.04
CA GLN A 44 6.31 -1.74 -1.35
C GLN A 44 6.57 -0.72 -0.25
N LEU A 45 6.52 -1.16 1.01
CA LEU A 45 6.82 -0.25 2.12
C LEU A 45 8.28 0.16 2.11
N SER A 46 9.16 -0.75 1.73
CA SER A 46 10.57 -0.42 1.60
C SER A 46 10.79 0.63 0.52
N ALA A 47 10.10 0.48 -0.61
CA ALA A 47 10.20 1.46 -1.68
C ALA A 47 9.64 2.81 -1.24
N LEU A 48 8.53 2.78 -0.49
CA LEU A 48 7.92 4.02 -0.01
C LEU A 48 8.84 4.72 0.98
N ALA A 49 9.56 3.96 1.79
CA ALA A 49 10.49 4.54 2.76
C ALA A 49 11.61 5.31 2.06
N ASN A 50 11.90 4.96 0.82
CA ASN A 50 12.95 5.64 0.06
C ASN A 50 12.39 6.65 -0.93
N ALA A 51 11.10 6.90 -0.89
CA ALA A 51 10.46 7.88 -1.76
C ALA A 51 10.52 9.26 -1.13
N GLU A 52 9.95 10.23 -1.82
CA GLU A 52 9.95 11.59 -1.31
C GLU A 52 8.82 11.80 -0.33
N ASN A 53 8.96 12.83 0.48
CA ASN A 53 7.92 13.18 1.44
C ASN A 53 6.60 13.39 0.72
N GLY A 54 5.55 12.84 1.31
CA GLY A 54 4.22 13.00 0.75
C GLY A 54 3.83 11.91 -0.23
N GLU A 55 4.77 11.06 -0.63
CA GLU A 55 4.42 9.94 -1.49
C GLU A 55 3.53 8.98 -0.70
N HIS A 56 2.63 8.34 -1.42
CA HIS A 56 1.71 7.41 -0.75
C HIS A 56 1.32 6.30 -1.70
N ILE A 57 0.82 5.22 -1.12
CA ILE A 57 0.27 4.09 -1.86
C ILE A 57 -1.19 3.96 -1.48
N HIS A 58 -2.05 3.87 -2.48
CA HIS A 58 -3.48 3.73 -2.28
C HIS A 58 -3.89 2.31 -2.66
N TYR A 59 -4.43 1.60 -1.70
CA TYR A 59 -4.88 0.22 -1.90
C TYR A 59 -6.41 0.20 -1.90
N ASP A 60 -6.99 -0.40 -2.92
CA ASP A 60 -8.43 -0.55 -2.97
C ASP A 60 -8.78 -1.84 -3.70
N ALA A 61 -10.07 -2.13 -3.78
CA ALA A 61 -10.53 -3.40 -4.35
C ALA A 61 -10.29 -3.48 -5.86
N TYR A 62 -10.01 -2.36 -6.50
CA TYR A 62 -9.79 -2.36 -7.93
C TYR A 62 -8.34 -2.61 -8.30
N ASN A 63 -7.41 -2.33 -7.39
CA ASN A 63 -6.00 -2.51 -7.75
C ASN A 63 -5.30 -3.61 -6.96
N SER A 64 -5.78 -3.97 -5.76
CA SER A 64 -4.99 -4.89 -4.97
C SER A 64 -5.79 -5.66 -3.91
N LEU A 65 -6.84 -5.08 -3.35
CA LEU A 65 -7.50 -5.68 -2.20
C LEU A 65 -8.62 -6.62 -2.61
N GLU A 66 -8.87 -7.60 -1.76
CA GLU A 66 -9.99 -8.49 -1.94
C GLU A 66 -11.29 -7.71 -1.90
N THR A 67 -12.29 -8.21 -2.62
CA THR A 67 -13.60 -7.59 -2.64
C THR A 67 -14.15 -7.45 -1.23
N GLY A 68 -14.71 -6.29 -0.95
CA GLY A 68 -15.26 -6.02 0.37
C GLY A 68 -14.29 -5.39 1.33
N SER A 69 -13.05 -5.18 0.90
CA SER A 69 -12.06 -4.55 1.76
C SER A 69 -12.32 -3.05 1.89
N THR A 70 -11.86 -2.50 3.01
CA THR A 70 -11.82 -1.07 3.24
C THR A 70 -10.58 -0.51 2.55
N GLU A 71 -10.71 0.66 1.93
CA GLU A 71 -9.57 1.30 1.31
C GLU A 71 -8.49 1.63 2.34
N LEU A 72 -7.25 1.61 1.89
CA LEU A 72 -6.10 1.87 2.76
C LEU A 72 -5.13 2.75 2.03
N ILE A 73 -4.64 3.78 2.73
CA ILE A 73 -3.60 4.65 2.19
C ILE A 73 -2.45 4.62 3.18
N ILE A 74 -1.25 4.38 2.66
CA ILE A 74 -0.03 4.44 3.46
C ILE A 74 0.80 5.57 2.89
N GLU A 75 1.13 6.53 3.72
CA GLU A 75 1.80 7.75 3.28
C GLU A 75 3.12 7.91 4.00
N ARG A 76 4.14 8.36 3.25
CA ARG A 76 5.43 8.67 3.84
C ARG A 76 5.41 10.11 4.31
N ILE A 77 5.60 10.31 5.59
CA ILE A 77 5.67 11.66 6.12
C ILE A 77 7.13 12.08 6.21
N GLY A 78 7.35 13.38 6.37
CA GLY A 78 8.71 13.90 6.47
C GLY A 78 9.34 13.59 7.80
N GLU A 79 10.61 13.97 7.88
CA GLU A 79 11.35 13.74 9.12
C GLU A 79 10.83 14.65 10.21
N LYS A 80 10.84 14.13 11.40
CA LYS A 80 10.55 14.97 12.53
C LYS A 80 11.73 15.89 12.79
N THR A 81 11.44 17.10 13.13
CA THR A 81 12.50 18.06 13.40
C THR A 81 12.50 18.45 14.86
#